data_16938236291106bc29b808ab11404283
#
_entry.id   16938236291106bc29b808ab11404283
#
_cell.length_a   1.000
_cell.length_b   1.000
_cell.length_c   1.000
_cell.angle_alpha   90.00
_cell.angle_beta   90.00
_cell.angle_gamma   90.00
#
_symmetry.space_group_name_H-M   'P 1'
#
loop_
_entity.id
_entity.type
_entity.pdbx_description
1 polymer ?
#
loop_
_entity_poly.entity_id
_entity_poly.type
_entity_poly.pdbx_seq_one_letter_code
_entity_poly.pdbx_strand_id
1 'polypeptide(L)'
;MSLKPPLMDLPIQTSVDGFYTGFNKSVAIYSKIIVSILVIWAVVFPDQASRILNVINSFILANTAYWYIYIVALFLIVCAALALIPASGRLKLGVESDEPEFGDFSWFAMMFGAAIGVGMLTWAVAEPVYHFQNNPDVIAGLAEGGTAENIRNAYKWSNLHWGFGAWACYGITGMAMAYFSYRRGLPLTVRSSLTPIFGKALSGTLGNVIDIVAVVATILGVAQALGFGVEQFVAGMTRIGIDGLTSEEGTANTLGVLVAIVIIMTASTMSALSGVGKGIKMLSNINMCLSIFLLGFFLIFGSTFFGLNALFYGIIDYVMSLPKLMFQVFRADGVADSIATKQEGWQGAWSVFYWAWWVAFAPFVGMFLARISKGRTIREFVLGAMVTPAIMCFVWFSFAGGTAIDLTLNGDAGDAIFSSSDGDKIFAMVVHMLGEYWGWVMSVLIVVLLLTYLVTTADSAVLIVNTINAAGDEGPKARPHIYFWGIALGAVVAGLLIAGGPGGGLKAIQTAMVIGAFPFSIVMVLQCAALIKGIWHDTQRSAAGIQNSTDLVEVAIPVE
;
A
#
# COMPACT_ATOMS: atom_id res chain seq x y z
N MET A 1 10.37 22.66 29.56
CA MET A 1 10.24 21.20 29.39
C MET A 1 11.46 20.55 30.02
N SER A 2 11.32 19.43 30.74
CA SER A 2 12.48 18.75 31.32
C SER A 2 13.27 18.09 30.20
N LEU A 3 14.59 18.33 30.15
CA LEU A 3 15.52 17.69 29.21
C LEU A 3 15.87 16.24 29.64
N LYS A 4 14.96 15.56 30.36
CA LYS A 4 15.14 14.18 30.82
C LYS A 4 15.35 13.25 29.62
N PRO A 5 16.12 12.16 29.81
CA PRO A 5 16.26 11.15 28.76
C PRO A 5 14.90 10.66 28.26
N PRO A 6 14.75 10.35 26.96
CA PRO A 6 13.53 9.76 26.45
C PRO A 6 13.32 8.34 27.00
N LEU A 7 12.11 7.80 26.83
CA LEU A 7 11.84 6.41 27.16
C LEU A 7 12.63 5.49 26.22
N MET A 8 13.42 4.58 26.80
CA MET A 8 14.28 3.63 26.07
C MET A 8 13.97 2.17 26.38
N ASP A 9 13.09 1.91 27.32
CA ASP A 9 12.65 0.58 27.69
C ASP A 9 11.13 0.50 27.62
N LEU A 10 10.62 -0.37 26.74
CA LEU A 10 9.20 -0.67 26.60
C LEU A 10 9.03 -2.18 26.70
N PRO A 11 8.88 -2.73 27.90
CA PRO A 11 8.72 -4.17 28.07
C PRO A 11 7.38 -4.63 27.45
N ILE A 12 7.47 -5.48 26.42
CA ILE A 12 6.31 -6.12 25.81
C ILE A 12 6.35 -7.60 26.21
N GLN A 13 5.33 -8.05 26.94
CA GLN A 13 5.25 -9.44 27.37
C GLN A 13 5.06 -10.38 26.17
N THR A 14 5.97 -11.35 26.02
CA THR A 14 5.83 -12.46 25.08
C THR A 14 5.74 -13.78 25.85
N SER A 15 5.11 -14.79 25.27
CA SER A 15 5.00 -16.12 25.85
C SER A 15 6.35 -16.83 25.82
N VAL A 16 6.77 -17.39 26.94
CA VAL A 16 8.06 -18.12 27.07
C VAL A 16 7.93 -19.59 26.71
N ASP A 17 6.71 -20.12 26.69
CA ASP A 17 6.41 -21.54 26.47
C ASP A 17 5.13 -21.77 25.66
N GLY A 18 4.92 -23.01 25.21
CA GLY A 18 3.73 -23.48 24.55
C GLY A 18 3.59 -23.00 23.09
N PHE A 19 2.37 -23.11 22.56
CA PHE A 19 2.07 -22.84 21.15
C PHE A 19 2.39 -21.40 20.72
N TYR A 20 2.32 -20.43 21.62
CA TYR A 20 2.57 -19.01 21.38
C TYR A 20 3.97 -18.53 21.82
N THR A 21 4.93 -19.45 22.02
CA THR A 21 6.31 -19.07 22.39
C THR A 21 6.85 -17.98 21.44
N GLY A 22 7.37 -16.88 22.03
CA GLY A 22 7.89 -15.72 21.31
C GLY A 22 6.83 -14.72 20.83
N PHE A 23 5.54 -14.99 21.03
CA PHE A 23 4.46 -14.10 20.61
C PHE A 23 3.85 -13.34 21.80
N ASN A 24 3.40 -12.11 21.56
CA ASN A 24 2.48 -11.45 22.48
C ASN A 24 1.12 -12.16 22.37
N LYS A 25 0.76 -12.89 23.43
CA LYS A 25 -0.40 -13.77 23.44
C LYS A 25 -1.71 -13.03 23.13
N SER A 26 -1.89 -11.84 23.71
CA SER A 26 -3.09 -11.03 23.50
C SER A 26 -3.20 -10.58 22.05
N VAL A 27 -2.14 -10.01 21.47
CA VAL A 27 -2.15 -9.55 20.08
C VAL A 27 -2.40 -10.72 19.14
N ALA A 28 -1.67 -11.84 19.32
CA ALA A 28 -1.77 -13.00 18.44
C ALA A 28 -3.15 -13.69 18.49
N ILE A 29 -3.77 -13.77 19.66
CA ILE A 29 -5.09 -14.41 19.81
C ILE A 29 -6.20 -13.51 19.30
N TYR A 30 -6.26 -12.25 19.76
CA TYR A 30 -7.36 -11.36 19.39
C TYR A 30 -7.33 -10.99 17.90
N SER A 31 -6.17 -10.79 17.28
CA SER A 31 -6.09 -10.55 15.84
C SER A 31 -6.59 -11.77 15.04
N LYS A 32 -6.23 -12.99 15.44
CA LYS A 32 -6.73 -14.21 14.82
C LYS A 32 -8.25 -14.37 14.98
N ILE A 33 -8.80 -14.07 16.16
CA ILE A 33 -10.24 -14.14 16.41
C ILE A 33 -10.98 -13.14 15.52
N ILE A 34 -10.54 -11.88 15.47
CA ILE A 34 -11.19 -10.83 14.66
C ILE A 34 -11.21 -11.21 13.19
N VAL A 35 -10.06 -11.63 12.64
CA VAL A 35 -9.97 -12.03 11.23
C VAL A 35 -10.79 -13.29 10.96
N SER A 36 -10.77 -14.29 11.87
CA SER A 36 -11.58 -15.50 11.71
C SER A 36 -13.09 -15.21 11.75
N ILE A 37 -13.55 -14.32 12.63
CA ILE A 37 -14.95 -13.89 12.67
C ILE A 37 -15.36 -13.24 11.35
N LEU A 38 -14.52 -12.34 10.82
CA LEU A 38 -14.77 -11.68 9.52
C LEU A 38 -14.91 -12.73 8.39
N VAL A 39 -13.99 -13.69 8.33
CA VAL A 39 -14.01 -14.76 7.33
C VAL A 39 -15.26 -15.61 7.45
N ILE A 40 -15.53 -16.13 8.64
CA ILE A 40 -16.69 -17.00 8.89
C ILE A 40 -17.98 -16.25 8.53
N TRP A 41 -18.10 -14.99 8.94
CA TRP A 41 -19.24 -14.15 8.65
C TRP A 41 -19.45 -13.90 7.15
N ALA A 42 -18.35 -13.55 6.42
CA ALA A 42 -18.42 -13.33 4.98
C ALA A 42 -18.76 -14.61 4.20
N VAL A 43 -18.28 -15.78 4.65
CA VAL A 43 -18.51 -17.07 3.95
C VAL A 43 -19.89 -17.65 4.29
N VAL A 44 -20.30 -17.60 5.56
CA VAL A 44 -21.56 -18.25 6.02
C VAL A 44 -22.78 -17.37 5.77
N PHE A 45 -22.62 -16.04 5.85
CA PHE A 45 -23.69 -15.06 5.69
C PHE A 45 -23.32 -13.96 4.68
N PRO A 46 -23.02 -14.29 3.41
CA PRO A 46 -22.45 -13.35 2.44
C PRO A 46 -23.33 -12.12 2.20
N ASP A 47 -24.66 -12.30 2.00
CA ASP A 47 -25.59 -11.19 1.77
C ASP A 47 -25.70 -10.25 2.98
N GLN A 48 -25.71 -10.83 4.19
CA GLN A 48 -25.72 -10.04 5.41
C GLN A 48 -24.43 -9.27 5.60
N ALA A 49 -23.28 -9.92 5.37
CA ALA A 49 -21.97 -9.30 5.48
C ALA A 49 -21.85 -8.14 4.49
N SER A 50 -22.15 -8.36 3.22
CA SER A 50 -22.15 -7.33 2.18
C SER A 50 -23.06 -6.15 2.54
N ARG A 51 -24.30 -6.40 2.96
CA ARG A 51 -25.23 -5.35 3.34
C ARG A 51 -24.74 -4.51 4.53
N ILE A 52 -24.28 -5.17 5.61
CA ILE A 52 -23.82 -4.46 6.81
C ILE A 52 -22.52 -3.69 6.54
N LEU A 53 -21.57 -4.30 5.83
CA LEU A 53 -20.35 -3.61 5.42
C LEU A 53 -20.66 -2.38 4.57
N ASN A 54 -21.59 -2.48 3.62
CA ASN A 54 -22.01 -1.34 2.80
C ASN A 54 -22.66 -0.22 3.63
N VAL A 55 -23.50 -0.54 4.62
CA VAL A 55 -24.10 0.46 5.53
C VAL A 55 -23.02 1.18 6.33
N ILE A 56 -22.08 0.44 6.92
CA ILE A 56 -20.98 1.03 7.70
C ILE A 56 -20.08 1.88 6.79
N ASN A 57 -19.74 1.39 5.60
CA ASN A 57 -18.92 2.14 4.66
C ASN A 57 -19.61 3.43 4.20
N SER A 58 -20.90 3.37 3.87
CA SER A 58 -21.67 4.56 3.49
C SER A 58 -21.69 5.59 4.63
N PHE A 59 -21.83 5.13 5.88
CA PHE A 59 -21.75 6.01 7.05
C PHE A 59 -20.35 6.65 7.18
N ILE A 60 -19.27 5.87 7.01
CA ILE A 60 -17.90 6.38 7.05
C ILE A 60 -17.68 7.39 5.92
N LEU A 61 -18.05 7.07 4.69
CA LEU A 61 -17.87 7.97 3.56
C LEU A 61 -18.65 9.27 3.73
N ALA A 62 -19.92 9.20 4.13
CA ALA A 62 -20.75 10.39 4.34
C ALA A 62 -20.23 11.33 5.44
N ASN A 63 -19.64 10.76 6.52
CA ASN A 63 -19.25 11.54 7.69
C ASN A 63 -17.74 11.80 7.81
N THR A 64 -16.90 10.98 7.16
CA THR A 64 -15.44 11.04 7.37
C THR A 64 -14.62 11.04 6.07
N ALA A 65 -15.23 11.20 4.87
CA ALA A 65 -14.48 11.30 3.63
C ALA A 65 -13.42 12.42 3.68
N TYR A 66 -13.79 13.59 4.23
CA TYR A 66 -12.88 14.71 4.44
C TYR A 66 -11.71 14.36 5.38
N TRP A 67 -11.91 13.44 6.34
CA TRP A 67 -10.86 12.96 7.23
C TRP A 67 -9.71 12.34 6.43
N TYR A 68 -10.03 11.40 5.53
CA TYR A 68 -9.01 10.76 4.68
C TYR A 68 -8.25 11.77 3.81
N ILE A 69 -8.93 12.76 3.25
CA ILE A 69 -8.28 13.81 2.45
C ILE A 69 -7.29 14.61 3.32
N TYR A 70 -7.75 15.10 4.48
CA TYR A 70 -6.92 15.97 5.32
C TYR A 70 -5.77 15.25 6.03
N ILE A 71 -5.94 13.97 6.42
CA ILE A 71 -4.84 13.25 7.06
C ILE A 71 -3.71 12.95 6.08
N VAL A 72 -4.01 12.62 4.82
CA VAL A 72 -2.97 12.39 3.80
C VAL A 72 -2.23 13.69 3.48
N ALA A 73 -2.94 14.83 3.42
CA ALA A 73 -2.31 16.14 3.36
C ALA A 73 -1.40 16.40 4.56
N LEU A 74 -1.87 16.07 5.78
CA LEU A 74 -1.06 16.18 7.00
C LEU A 74 0.21 15.33 6.91
N PHE A 75 0.11 14.06 6.47
CA PHE A 75 1.26 13.16 6.35
C PHE A 75 2.30 13.71 5.36
N LEU A 76 1.84 14.20 4.22
CA LEU A 76 2.71 14.83 3.22
C LEU A 76 3.42 16.08 3.79
N ILE A 77 2.68 16.96 4.45
CA ILE A 77 3.24 18.18 5.06
C ILE A 77 4.25 17.81 6.15
N VAL A 78 3.94 16.86 7.02
CA VAL A 78 4.85 16.44 8.11
C VAL A 78 6.12 15.81 7.53
N CYS A 79 6.02 14.92 6.56
CA CYS A 79 7.19 14.35 5.89
C CYS A 79 8.05 15.44 5.25
N ALA A 80 7.44 16.33 4.49
CA ALA A 80 8.16 17.42 3.82
C ALA A 80 8.82 18.37 4.85
N ALA A 81 8.10 18.76 5.89
CA ALA A 81 8.63 19.63 6.94
C ALA A 81 9.83 18.99 7.66
N LEU A 82 9.70 17.72 8.06
CA LEU A 82 10.78 17.00 8.75
C LEU A 82 12.02 16.82 7.87
N ALA A 83 11.87 16.66 6.58
CA ALA A 83 12.99 16.54 5.63
C ALA A 83 13.64 17.89 5.31
N LEU A 84 12.85 18.96 5.17
CA LEU A 84 13.34 20.28 4.75
C LEU A 84 13.98 21.05 5.89
N ILE A 85 13.46 20.94 7.13
CA ILE A 85 14.03 21.61 8.30
C ILE A 85 15.43 21.03 8.59
N PRO A 86 16.52 21.83 8.60
CA PRO A 86 17.87 21.30 8.78
C PRO A 86 18.10 20.55 10.08
N ALA A 87 17.44 20.97 11.16
CA ALA A 87 17.58 20.36 12.49
C ALA A 87 16.99 18.94 12.55
N SER A 88 15.86 18.68 11.88
CA SER A 88 15.25 17.35 11.83
C SER A 88 15.80 16.50 10.68
N GLY A 89 15.99 17.10 9.50
CA GLY A 89 16.39 16.35 8.31
C GLY A 89 17.77 15.70 8.37
N ARG A 90 18.64 16.16 9.28
CA ARG A 90 19.98 15.59 9.51
C ARG A 90 20.01 14.48 10.56
N LEU A 91 18.94 14.31 11.33
CA LEU A 91 18.88 13.26 12.35
C LEU A 91 18.87 11.88 11.69
N LYS A 92 19.67 10.96 12.23
CA LYS A 92 19.71 9.57 11.75
C LYS A 92 18.55 8.75 12.31
N LEU A 93 18.06 7.84 11.50
CA LEU A 93 17.20 6.73 11.91
C LEU A 93 18.07 5.65 12.53
N GLY A 94 18.60 5.93 13.71
CA GLY A 94 19.59 5.16 14.44
C GLY A 94 20.39 6.04 15.38
N VAL A 95 21.41 5.47 16.01
CA VAL A 95 22.39 6.23 16.80
C VAL A 95 23.38 6.96 15.88
N GLU A 96 24.09 7.96 16.40
CA GLU A 96 24.97 8.79 15.55
C GLU A 96 26.09 7.99 14.87
N SER A 97 26.55 6.90 15.52
CA SER A 97 27.56 5.98 14.99
C SER A 97 27.03 4.97 13.97
N ASP A 98 25.70 4.83 13.83
CA ASP A 98 25.14 3.90 12.85
C ASP A 98 25.46 4.36 11.43
N GLU A 99 25.93 3.42 10.62
CA GLU A 99 26.07 3.59 9.16
C GLU A 99 24.94 2.86 8.44
N PRO A 100 24.54 3.31 7.24
CA PRO A 100 23.53 2.62 6.45
C PRO A 100 23.93 1.16 6.19
N GLU A 101 23.03 0.23 6.50
CA GLU A 101 23.26 -1.20 6.27
C GLU A 101 23.37 -1.54 4.78
N PHE A 102 22.66 -0.79 3.94
CA PHE A 102 22.64 -0.97 2.48
C PHE A 102 23.26 0.25 1.78
N GLY A 103 24.10 0.01 0.79
CA GLY A 103 24.60 1.07 -0.09
C GLY A 103 23.46 1.74 -0.87
N ASP A 104 23.69 2.97 -1.35
CA ASP A 104 22.64 3.80 -1.98
C ASP A 104 21.92 3.09 -3.11
N PHE A 105 22.64 2.47 -4.04
CA PHE A 105 22.02 1.76 -5.15
C PHE A 105 21.09 0.63 -4.70
N SER A 106 21.53 -0.21 -3.76
CA SER A 106 20.70 -1.31 -3.24
C SER A 106 19.49 -0.78 -2.49
N TRP A 107 19.66 0.27 -1.71
CA TRP A 107 18.59 0.89 -0.95
C TRP A 107 17.52 1.50 -1.86
N PHE A 108 17.93 2.29 -2.88
CA PHE A 108 17.00 2.82 -3.88
C PHE A 108 16.31 1.69 -4.67
N ALA A 109 17.02 0.62 -5.02
CA ALA A 109 16.42 -0.53 -5.68
C ALA A 109 15.36 -1.22 -4.82
N MET A 110 15.57 -1.31 -3.50
CA MET A 110 14.55 -1.84 -2.57
C MET A 110 13.36 -0.90 -2.41
N MET A 111 13.58 0.43 -2.33
CA MET A 111 12.50 1.43 -2.35
C MET A 111 11.68 1.36 -3.64
N PHE A 112 12.37 1.20 -4.75
CA PHE A 112 11.78 0.99 -6.07
C PHE A 112 10.94 -0.29 -6.11
N GLY A 113 11.50 -1.41 -5.62
CA GLY A 113 10.80 -2.68 -5.55
C GLY A 113 9.55 -2.65 -4.66
N ALA A 114 9.53 -1.80 -3.64
CA ALA A 114 8.35 -1.60 -2.80
C ALA A 114 7.20 -0.90 -3.56
N ALA A 115 7.52 -0.10 -4.60
CA ALA A 115 6.53 0.59 -5.43
C ALA A 115 5.90 -0.31 -6.49
N ILE A 116 6.65 -1.31 -6.95
CA ILE A 116 6.22 -2.20 -8.02
C ILE A 116 5.50 -3.39 -7.41
N GLY A 117 4.23 -3.53 -7.70
CA GLY A 117 3.40 -4.62 -7.23
C GLY A 117 2.17 -4.82 -8.10
N VAL A 118 1.34 -5.77 -7.71
CA VAL A 118 0.09 -6.11 -8.41
C VAL A 118 -0.77 -4.88 -8.68
N GLY A 119 -0.99 -4.05 -7.65
CA GLY A 119 -1.82 -2.85 -7.80
C GLY A 119 -1.31 -1.92 -8.90
N MET A 120 0.00 -1.72 -8.99
CA MET A 120 0.57 -0.90 -10.04
C MET A 120 0.38 -1.52 -11.44
N LEU A 121 0.58 -2.83 -11.61
CA LEU A 121 0.35 -3.49 -12.91
C LEU A 121 -1.10 -3.35 -13.40
N THR A 122 -2.07 -3.45 -12.50
CA THR A 122 -3.49 -3.25 -12.84
C THR A 122 -3.74 -1.79 -13.21
N TRP A 123 -3.35 -0.88 -12.32
CA TRP A 123 -3.77 0.52 -12.38
C TRP A 123 -2.89 1.39 -13.29
N ALA A 124 -1.68 0.94 -13.66
CA ALA A 124 -0.84 1.70 -14.59
C ALA A 124 -1.50 1.90 -15.98
N VAL A 125 -2.40 0.99 -16.36
CA VAL A 125 -3.20 1.12 -17.59
C VAL A 125 -4.63 1.55 -17.25
N ALA A 126 -5.28 0.88 -16.30
CA ALA A 126 -6.71 1.07 -16.05
C ALA A 126 -7.04 2.49 -15.55
N GLU A 127 -6.24 3.07 -14.67
CA GLU A 127 -6.56 4.37 -14.09
C GLU A 127 -6.38 5.55 -15.04
N PRO A 128 -5.26 5.70 -15.79
CA PRO A 128 -5.18 6.73 -16.82
C PRO A 128 -6.30 6.63 -17.87
N VAL A 129 -6.65 5.41 -18.29
CA VAL A 129 -7.75 5.14 -19.23
C VAL A 129 -9.09 5.58 -18.63
N TYR A 130 -9.37 5.25 -17.36
CA TYR A 130 -10.58 5.69 -16.70
C TYR A 130 -10.65 7.21 -16.58
N HIS A 131 -9.60 7.84 -16.08
CA HIS A 131 -9.57 9.30 -15.91
C HIS A 131 -9.51 10.06 -17.23
N PHE A 132 -9.04 9.43 -18.28
CA PHE A 132 -9.16 9.98 -19.63
C PHE A 132 -10.62 10.08 -20.09
N GLN A 133 -11.49 9.16 -19.67
CA GLN A 133 -12.91 9.19 -19.98
C GLN A 133 -13.71 10.03 -18.98
N ASN A 134 -13.41 9.89 -17.66
CA ASN A 134 -14.22 10.49 -16.60
C ASN A 134 -13.38 10.86 -15.37
N ASN A 135 -13.40 12.14 -15.03
CA ASN A 135 -12.73 12.70 -13.85
C ASN A 135 -13.48 13.96 -13.37
N PRO A 136 -13.11 14.59 -12.25
CA PRO A 136 -13.82 15.77 -11.75
C PRO A 136 -13.87 16.96 -12.70
N ASP A 137 -12.88 17.12 -13.58
CA ASP A 137 -12.89 18.21 -14.57
C ASP A 137 -13.91 17.91 -15.70
N VAL A 138 -14.03 16.64 -16.12
CA VAL A 138 -15.06 16.18 -17.07
C VAL A 138 -16.46 16.31 -16.45
N ILE A 139 -16.63 15.86 -15.20
CA ILE A 139 -17.91 15.97 -14.48
C ILE A 139 -18.34 17.43 -14.35
N ALA A 140 -17.39 18.35 -14.17
CA ALA A 140 -17.66 19.78 -14.11
C ALA A 140 -17.87 20.45 -15.48
N GLY A 141 -17.73 19.73 -16.58
CA GLY A 141 -17.83 20.27 -17.95
C GLY A 141 -16.65 21.17 -18.33
N LEU A 142 -15.51 21.05 -17.65
CA LEU A 142 -14.28 21.82 -17.94
C LEU A 142 -13.41 21.17 -19.01
N ALA A 143 -13.66 19.90 -19.32
CA ALA A 143 -13.03 19.14 -20.40
C ALA A 143 -14.01 18.09 -20.92
N GLU A 144 -13.84 17.67 -22.18
CA GLU A 144 -14.61 16.59 -22.76
C GLU A 144 -13.86 15.26 -22.57
N GLY A 145 -14.54 14.26 -21.98
CA GLY A 145 -13.98 12.93 -21.77
C GLY A 145 -13.66 12.21 -23.09
N GLY A 146 -12.58 11.42 -23.10
CA GLY A 146 -12.16 10.70 -24.31
C GLY A 146 -11.49 11.56 -25.39
N THR A 147 -11.17 12.82 -25.11
CA THR A 147 -10.55 13.76 -26.06
C THR A 147 -9.13 14.15 -25.64
N ALA A 148 -8.35 14.67 -26.60
CA ALA A 148 -6.98 15.14 -26.35
C ALA A 148 -6.91 16.22 -25.26
N GLU A 149 -7.95 17.03 -25.08
CA GLU A 149 -8.00 18.07 -24.04
C GLU A 149 -7.97 17.50 -22.63
N ASN A 150 -8.49 16.28 -22.43
CA ASN A 150 -8.58 15.64 -21.13
C ASN A 150 -7.34 14.82 -20.75
N ILE A 151 -6.34 14.64 -21.64
CA ILE A 151 -5.13 13.84 -21.35
C ILE A 151 -4.41 14.36 -20.10
N ARG A 152 -4.18 15.67 -20.02
CA ARG A 152 -3.48 16.29 -18.89
C ARG A 152 -4.24 16.12 -17.57
N ASN A 153 -5.57 16.21 -17.59
CA ASN A 153 -6.40 15.95 -16.41
C ASN A 153 -6.32 14.48 -15.98
N ALA A 154 -6.34 13.54 -16.92
CA ALA A 154 -6.21 12.12 -16.62
C ALA A 154 -4.92 11.83 -15.81
N TYR A 155 -3.78 12.36 -16.25
CA TYR A 155 -2.52 12.18 -15.54
C TYR A 155 -2.43 13.00 -14.25
N LYS A 156 -3.02 14.18 -14.17
CA LYS A 156 -3.12 14.96 -12.94
C LYS A 156 -3.80 14.15 -11.81
N TRP A 157 -4.91 13.48 -12.11
CA TRP A 157 -5.66 12.69 -11.15
C TRP A 157 -4.97 11.34 -10.83
N SER A 158 -4.46 10.63 -11.82
CA SER A 158 -3.69 9.41 -11.61
C SER A 158 -2.45 9.68 -10.76
N ASN A 159 -1.70 10.74 -11.07
CA ASN A 159 -0.52 11.12 -10.29
C ASN A 159 -0.86 11.59 -8.87
N LEU A 160 -2.05 12.14 -8.62
CA LEU A 160 -2.51 12.44 -7.27
C LEU A 160 -2.59 11.17 -6.43
N HIS A 161 -3.19 10.12 -6.96
CA HIS A 161 -3.44 8.88 -6.22
C HIS A 161 -2.17 8.05 -5.97
N TRP A 162 -1.19 8.11 -6.88
CA TRP A 162 0.06 7.32 -6.82
C TRP A 162 1.31 8.15 -6.54
N GLY A 163 1.14 9.45 -6.32
CA GLY A 163 2.23 10.39 -6.06
C GLY A 163 2.58 10.53 -4.58
N PHE A 164 3.07 11.72 -4.22
CA PHE A 164 3.70 11.97 -2.92
C PHE A 164 2.78 11.71 -1.72
N GLY A 165 1.46 11.94 -1.84
CA GLY A 165 0.49 11.69 -0.77
C GLY A 165 0.41 10.21 -0.38
N ALA A 166 0.36 9.32 -1.36
CA ALA A 166 0.38 7.87 -1.18
C ALA A 166 1.61 7.42 -0.40
N TRP A 167 2.78 7.84 -0.86
CA TRP A 167 4.07 7.44 -0.28
C TRP A 167 4.35 8.11 1.07
N ALA A 168 3.75 9.28 1.34
CA ALA A 168 3.79 9.90 2.67
C ALA A 168 3.09 9.05 3.73
N CYS A 169 2.02 8.32 3.39
CA CYS A 169 1.38 7.37 4.31
C CYS A 169 2.37 6.31 4.80
N TYR A 170 3.13 5.73 3.88
CA TYR A 170 4.16 4.75 4.22
C TYR A 170 5.36 5.39 4.92
N GLY A 171 5.73 6.59 4.45
CA GLY A 171 6.84 7.37 5.00
C GLY A 171 6.63 7.71 6.48
N ILE A 172 5.44 8.16 6.89
CA ILE A 172 5.14 8.47 8.30
C ILE A 172 5.29 7.23 9.17
N THR A 173 4.65 6.12 8.79
CA THR A 173 4.68 4.90 9.60
C THR A 173 6.09 4.32 9.66
N GLY A 174 6.79 4.23 8.53
CA GLY A 174 8.16 3.72 8.47
C GLY A 174 9.15 4.59 9.25
N MET A 175 9.08 5.92 9.08
CA MET A 175 9.93 6.86 9.80
C MET A 175 9.69 6.80 11.31
N ALA A 176 8.42 6.75 11.76
CA ALA A 176 8.09 6.65 13.16
C ALA A 176 8.60 5.35 13.78
N MET A 177 8.41 4.22 13.10
CA MET A 177 8.93 2.94 13.57
C MET A 177 10.47 2.95 13.61
N ALA A 178 11.14 3.35 12.54
CA ALA A 178 12.61 3.39 12.48
C ALA A 178 13.21 4.32 13.53
N TYR A 179 12.66 5.55 13.66
CA TYR A 179 13.16 6.55 14.59
C TYR A 179 13.11 6.06 16.05
N PHE A 180 11.96 5.54 16.48
CA PHE A 180 11.82 5.10 17.87
C PHE A 180 12.46 3.75 18.15
N SER A 181 12.54 2.86 17.18
CA SER A 181 13.18 1.56 17.37
C SER A 181 14.71 1.68 17.32
N TYR A 182 15.26 2.24 16.27
CA TYR A 182 16.73 2.22 16.10
C TYR A 182 17.43 3.32 16.90
N ARG A 183 16.83 4.52 17.01
CA ARG A 183 17.44 5.60 17.78
C ARG A 183 17.24 5.47 19.28
N ARG A 184 16.17 4.81 19.72
CA ARG A 184 15.84 4.67 21.15
C ARG A 184 15.85 3.23 21.67
N GLY A 185 16.26 2.27 20.85
CA GLY A 185 16.36 0.86 21.23
C GLY A 185 15.02 0.20 21.56
N LEU A 186 13.89 0.77 21.11
CA LEU A 186 12.57 0.17 21.37
C LEU A 186 12.28 -0.96 20.39
N PRO A 187 11.39 -1.91 20.75
CA PRO A 187 10.96 -2.96 19.82
C PRO A 187 10.42 -2.40 18.51
N LEU A 188 10.69 -3.06 17.38
CA LEU A 188 10.21 -2.63 16.06
C LEU A 188 8.72 -2.95 15.89
N THR A 189 7.87 -2.16 16.54
CA THR A 189 6.41 -2.31 16.56
C THR A 189 5.72 -0.96 16.34
N VAL A 190 4.47 -1.00 15.91
CA VAL A 190 3.67 0.23 15.74
C VAL A 190 3.48 0.94 17.07
N ARG A 191 3.20 0.19 18.17
CA ARG A 191 3.04 0.79 19.51
C ARG A 191 4.28 1.57 19.97
N SER A 192 5.48 1.10 19.67
CA SER A 192 6.72 1.75 20.05
C SER A 192 6.84 3.17 19.52
N SER A 193 6.29 3.42 18.34
CA SER A 193 6.29 4.73 17.69
C SER A 193 5.47 5.80 18.44
N LEU A 194 4.59 5.38 19.35
CA LEU A 194 3.72 6.26 20.13
C LEU A 194 4.23 6.56 21.55
N THR A 195 5.42 6.06 21.90
CA THR A 195 6.00 6.24 23.24
C THR A 195 6.15 7.70 23.70
N PRO A 196 6.40 8.72 22.84
CA PRO A 196 6.42 10.09 23.27
C PRO A 196 5.07 10.63 23.79
N ILE A 197 3.96 9.99 23.39
CA ILE A 197 2.60 10.41 23.79
C ILE A 197 2.15 9.63 25.01
N PHE A 198 2.23 8.32 24.99
CA PHE A 198 1.62 7.42 25.97
C PHE A 198 2.61 6.78 26.94
N GLY A 199 3.92 6.90 26.69
CA GLY A 199 4.96 6.35 27.57
C GLY A 199 4.80 4.86 27.84
N LYS A 200 4.98 4.47 29.09
CA LYS A 200 4.92 3.05 29.54
C LYS A 200 3.51 2.42 29.47
N ALA A 201 2.44 3.19 29.29
CA ALA A 201 1.09 2.63 29.10
C ALA A 201 1.00 1.71 27.86
N LEU A 202 1.93 1.86 26.91
CA LEU A 202 2.01 1.03 25.71
C LEU A 202 2.54 -0.39 25.98
N SER A 203 3.10 -0.67 27.15
CA SER A 203 3.48 -2.05 27.55
C SER A 203 2.26 -2.94 27.79
N GLY A 204 1.09 -2.36 28.07
CA GLY A 204 -0.15 -3.04 28.43
C GLY A 204 -1.19 -3.09 27.32
N THR A 205 -2.47 -3.06 27.73
CA THR A 205 -3.65 -3.21 26.87
C THR A 205 -3.70 -2.20 25.74
N LEU A 206 -3.34 -0.93 26.00
CA LEU A 206 -3.36 0.11 24.96
C LEU A 206 -2.43 -0.26 23.79
N GLY A 207 -1.20 -0.69 24.09
CA GLY A 207 -0.27 -1.14 23.06
C GLY A 207 -0.78 -2.38 22.31
N ASN A 208 -1.40 -3.33 23.04
CA ASN A 208 -1.97 -4.52 22.40
C ASN A 208 -3.08 -4.14 21.41
N VAL A 209 -3.97 -3.20 21.76
CA VAL A 209 -5.02 -2.71 20.85
C VAL A 209 -4.42 -2.05 19.60
N ILE A 210 -3.39 -1.22 19.75
CA ILE A 210 -2.71 -0.57 18.63
C ILE A 210 -2.12 -1.60 17.67
N ASP A 211 -1.42 -2.62 18.17
CA ASP A 211 -0.83 -3.64 17.31
C ASP A 211 -1.89 -4.57 16.69
N ILE A 212 -3.00 -4.86 17.38
CA ILE A 212 -4.15 -5.59 16.79
C ILE A 212 -4.76 -4.79 15.64
N VAL A 213 -4.97 -3.48 15.81
CA VAL A 213 -5.46 -2.60 14.74
C VAL A 213 -4.51 -2.61 13.55
N ALA A 214 -3.20 -2.58 13.78
CA ALA A 214 -2.20 -2.67 12.72
C ALA A 214 -2.23 -4.01 11.98
N VAL A 215 -2.42 -5.14 12.68
CA VAL A 215 -2.57 -6.47 12.06
C VAL A 215 -3.82 -6.52 11.20
N VAL A 216 -4.97 -6.07 11.72
CA VAL A 216 -6.25 -6.10 10.98
C VAL A 216 -6.18 -5.20 9.75
N ALA A 217 -5.64 -3.97 9.88
CA ALA A 217 -5.42 -3.07 8.76
C ALA A 217 -4.52 -3.71 7.69
N THR A 218 -3.40 -4.32 8.10
CA THR A 218 -2.49 -5.04 7.19
C THR A 218 -3.22 -6.14 6.42
N ILE A 219 -3.96 -7.00 7.09
CA ILE A 219 -4.69 -8.11 6.44
C ILE A 219 -5.70 -7.57 5.42
N LEU A 220 -6.47 -6.54 5.75
CA LEU A 220 -7.47 -5.97 4.85
C LEU A 220 -6.83 -5.17 3.69
N GLY A 221 -5.75 -4.44 3.95
CA GLY A 221 -4.99 -3.74 2.91
C GLY A 221 -4.35 -4.71 1.91
N VAL A 222 -3.72 -5.77 2.41
CA VAL A 222 -3.12 -6.82 1.55
C VAL A 222 -4.21 -7.60 0.81
N ALA A 223 -5.34 -7.90 1.46
CA ALA A 223 -6.48 -8.55 0.81
C ALA A 223 -7.01 -7.72 -0.37
N GLN A 224 -7.01 -6.37 -0.26
CA GLN A 224 -7.38 -5.48 -1.36
C GLN A 224 -6.42 -5.63 -2.56
N ALA A 225 -5.10 -5.63 -2.31
CA ALA A 225 -4.11 -5.83 -3.36
C ALA A 225 -4.24 -7.21 -4.02
N LEU A 226 -4.42 -8.26 -3.21
CA LEU A 226 -4.63 -9.61 -3.71
C LEU A 226 -5.96 -9.75 -4.47
N GLY A 227 -7.02 -9.03 -4.05
CA GLY A 227 -8.30 -9.02 -4.75
C GLY A 227 -8.18 -8.50 -6.19
N PHE A 228 -7.54 -7.34 -6.37
CA PHE A 228 -7.23 -6.83 -7.72
C PHE A 228 -6.37 -7.82 -8.52
N GLY A 229 -5.37 -8.39 -7.87
CA GLY A 229 -4.49 -9.33 -8.54
C GLY A 229 -5.15 -10.65 -8.92
N VAL A 230 -6.10 -11.14 -8.14
CA VAL A 230 -6.91 -12.33 -8.48
C VAL A 230 -7.75 -12.07 -9.72
N GLU A 231 -8.45 -10.92 -9.77
CA GLU A 231 -9.23 -10.53 -10.95
C GLU A 231 -8.34 -10.45 -12.20
N GLN A 232 -7.20 -9.76 -12.10
CA GLN A 232 -6.26 -9.61 -13.21
C GLN A 232 -5.61 -10.95 -13.60
N PHE A 233 -5.26 -11.80 -12.63
CA PHE A 233 -4.68 -13.12 -12.90
C PHE A 233 -5.68 -14.04 -13.61
N VAL A 234 -6.95 -14.04 -13.19
CA VAL A 234 -8.01 -14.81 -13.85
C VAL A 234 -8.27 -14.30 -15.26
N ALA A 235 -8.34 -12.98 -15.47
CA ALA A 235 -8.45 -12.39 -16.80
C ALA A 235 -7.28 -12.82 -17.70
N GLY A 236 -6.05 -12.78 -17.17
CA GLY A 236 -4.85 -13.26 -17.86
C GLY A 236 -4.88 -14.75 -18.20
N MET A 237 -5.37 -15.59 -17.28
CA MET A 237 -5.55 -17.03 -17.52
C MET A 237 -6.49 -17.30 -18.71
N THR A 238 -7.60 -16.55 -18.78
CA THR A 238 -8.53 -16.63 -19.92
C THR A 238 -7.84 -16.18 -21.22
N ARG A 239 -7.04 -15.11 -21.20
CA ARG A 239 -6.29 -14.63 -22.37
C ARG A 239 -5.25 -15.62 -22.89
N ILE A 240 -4.72 -16.49 -22.06
CA ILE A 240 -3.78 -17.53 -22.48
C ILE A 240 -4.46 -18.85 -22.84
N GLY A 241 -5.80 -18.93 -22.84
CA GLY A 241 -6.59 -20.06 -23.31
C GLY A 241 -7.10 -21.00 -22.21
N ILE A 242 -7.18 -20.53 -20.94
CA ILE A 242 -7.78 -21.28 -19.83
C ILE A 242 -9.18 -20.73 -19.59
N ASP A 243 -10.17 -21.28 -20.26
CA ASP A 243 -11.53 -20.81 -20.23
C ASP A 243 -12.32 -21.28 -18.99
N GLY A 244 -13.52 -20.70 -18.79
CA GLY A 244 -14.46 -21.09 -17.73
C GLY A 244 -14.15 -20.47 -16.35
N LEU A 245 -13.18 -19.56 -16.25
CA LEU A 245 -12.79 -18.90 -15.01
C LEU A 245 -13.40 -17.50 -14.84
N THR A 246 -13.99 -16.94 -15.90
CA THR A 246 -14.64 -15.62 -15.91
C THR A 246 -16.15 -15.71 -16.05
N SER A 247 -16.84 -14.68 -15.58
CA SER A 247 -18.27 -14.44 -15.83
C SER A 247 -18.50 -13.85 -17.24
N GLU A 248 -19.76 -13.68 -17.64
CA GLU A 248 -20.12 -13.00 -18.89
C GLU A 248 -19.66 -11.52 -18.91
N GLU A 249 -19.46 -10.92 -17.74
CA GLU A 249 -18.98 -9.54 -17.57
C GLU A 249 -17.43 -9.45 -17.65
N GLY A 250 -16.72 -10.57 -17.86
CA GLY A 250 -15.25 -10.61 -17.93
C GLY A 250 -14.55 -10.48 -16.57
N THR A 251 -15.28 -10.59 -15.46
CA THR A 251 -14.73 -10.64 -14.09
C THR A 251 -14.55 -12.09 -13.64
N ALA A 252 -13.72 -12.34 -12.61
CA ALA A 252 -13.52 -13.68 -12.08
C ALA A 252 -14.84 -14.25 -11.53
N ASN A 253 -15.20 -15.46 -11.97
CA ASN A 253 -16.30 -16.19 -11.35
C ASN A 253 -15.84 -16.95 -10.10
N THR A 254 -16.75 -17.58 -9.37
CA THR A 254 -16.42 -18.31 -8.14
C THR A 254 -15.34 -19.36 -8.33
N LEU A 255 -15.36 -20.11 -9.44
CA LEU A 255 -14.33 -21.11 -9.75
C LEU A 255 -12.98 -20.44 -10.01
N GLY A 256 -12.95 -19.35 -10.78
CA GLY A 256 -11.75 -18.57 -11.06
C GLY A 256 -11.11 -18.02 -9.78
N VAL A 257 -11.91 -17.43 -8.90
CA VAL A 257 -11.45 -16.95 -7.59
C VAL A 257 -10.81 -18.08 -6.78
N LEU A 258 -11.50 -19.24 -6.65
CA LEU A 258 -11.01 -20.36 -5.86
C LEU A 258 -9.72 -20.94 -6.44
N VAL A 259 -9.66 -21.16 -7.75
CA VAL A 259 -8.45 -21.67 -8.44
C VAL A 259 -7.29 -20.72 -8.24
N ALA A 260 -7.47 -19.43 -8.48
CA ALA A 260 -6.43 -18.41 -8.30
C ALA A 260 -5.92 -18.38 -6.84
N ILE A 261 -6.83 -18.32 -5.85
CA ILE A 261 -6.45 -18.28 -4.43
C ILE A 261 -5.71 -19.54 -4.01
N VAL A 262 -6.13 -20.73 -4.45
CA VAL A 262 -5.44 -21.98 -4.11
C VAL A 262 -4.01 -21.97 -4.67
N ILE A 263 -3.82 -21.56 -5.92
CA ILE A 263 -2.49 -21.48 -6.55
C ILE A 263 -1.62 -20.46 -5.79
N ILE A 264 -2.11 -19.23 -5.63
CA ILE A 264 -1.36 -18.11 -5.03
C ILE A 264 -1.00 -18.44 -3.58
N MET A 265 -1.97 -18.83 -2.76
CA MET A 265 -1.74 -19.03 -1.33
C MET A 265 -0.93 -20.30 -1.02
N THR A 266 -1.02 -21.35 -1.86
CA THR A 266 -0.14 -22.51 -1.74
C THR A 266 1.31 -22.10 -2.03
N ALA A 267 1.56 -21.42 -3.15
CA ALA A 267 2.88 -20.94 -3.50
C ALA A 267 3.45 -19.95 -2.47
N SER A 268 2.62 -19.01 -1.98
CA SER A 268 3.00 -18.04 -0.96
C SER A 268 3.36 -18.70 0.38
N THR A 269 2.56 -19.67 0.80
CA THR A 269 2.83 -20.39 2.06
C THR A 269 4.11 -21.21 1.95
N MET A 270 4.35 -21.86 0.82
CA MET A 270 5.62 -22.57 0.57
C MET A 270 6.81 -21.61 0.55
N SER A 271 6.66 -20.44 -0.07
CA SER A 271 7.67 -19.39 -0.10
C SER A 271 7.99 -18.89 1.33
N ALA A 272 6.98 -18.55 2.12
CA ALA A 272 7.13 -18.09 3.50
C ALA A 272 7.81 -19.15 4.39
N LEU A 273 7.48 -20.43 4.20
CA LEU A 273 8.10 -21.55 4.93
C LEU A 273 9.55 -21.81 4.52
N SER A 274 9.93 -21.50 3.28
CA SER A 274 11.32 -21.63 2.80
C SER A 274 12.26 -20.58 3.40
N GLY A 275 11.69 -19.50 3.95
CA GLY A 275 12.38 -18.40 4.58
C GLY A 275 12.83 -17.30 3.63
N VAL A 276 13.11 -16.13 4.19
CA VAL A 276 13.44 -14.88 3.47
C VAL A 276 14.66 -15.04 2.55
N GLY A 277 15.63 -15.86 2.94
CA GLY A 277 16.92 -15.98 2.24
C GLY A 277 16.88 -16.72 0.90
N LYS A 278 15.86 -17.54 0.64
CA LYS A 278 15.80 -18.39 -0.57
C LYS A 278 14.59 -18.08 -1.45
N GLY A 279 13.37 -18.42 -1.02
CA GLY A 279 12.17 -18.31 -1.83
C GLY A 279 11.82 -16.87 -2.18
N ILE A 280 11.67 -16.02 -1.16
CA ILE A 280 11.29 -14.62 -1.33
C ILE A 280 12.32 -13.86 -2.18
N LYS A 281 13.62 -14.02 -1.89
CA LYS A 281 14.70 -13.37 -2.65
C LYS A 281 14.70 -13.77 -4.12
N MET A 282 14.52 -15.06 -4.42
CA MET A 282 14.49 -15.55 -5.79
C MET A 282 13.31 -14.95 -6.57
N LEU A 283 12.10 -15.02 -5.99
CA LEU A 283 10.89 -14.47 -6.61
C LEU A 283 10.98 -12.95 -6.79
N SER A 284 11.52 -12.21 -5.80
CA SER A 284 11.72 -10.77 -5.91
C SER A 284 12.69 -10.39 -7.03
N ASN A 285 13.75 -11.17 -7.25
CA ASN A 285 14.67 -10.95 -8.37
C ASN A 285 13.98 -11.20 -9.72
N ILE A 286 13.16 -12.26 -9.83
CA ILE A 286 12.36 -12.54 -11.03
C ILE A 286 11.39 -11.38 -11.29
N ASN A 287 10.68 -10.92 -10.28
CA ASN A 287 9.78 -9.77 -10.38
C ASN A 287 10.49 -8.54 -10.92
N MET A 288 11.67 -8.21 -10.38
CA MET A 288 12.45 -7.07 -10.82
C MET A 288 12.86 -7.20 -12.30
N CYS A 289 13.39 -8.36 -12.70
CA CYS A 289 13.82 -8.60 -14.08
C CYS A 289 12.64 -8.50 -15.07
N LEU A 290 11.52 -9.14 -14.76
CA LEU A 290 10.34 -9.12 -15.62
C LEU A 290 9.71 -7.73 -15.69
N SER A 291 9.71 -6.98 -14.59
CA SER A 291 9.18 -5.62 -14.55
C SER A 291 10.02 -4.64 -15.37
N ILE A 292 11.35 -4.73 -15.25
CA ILE A 292 12.26 -3.92 -16.07
C ILE A 292 12.08 -4.28 -17.55
N PHE A 293 11.94 -5.56 -17.87
CA PHE A 293 11.67 -6.01 -19.23
C PHE A 293 10.35 -5.43 -19.77
N LEU A 294 9.27 -5.55 -19.00
CA LEU A 294 7.94 -5.09 -19.42
C LEU A 294 7.90 -3.55 -19.53
N LEU A 295 8.51 -2.83 -18.59
CA LEU A 295 8.63 -1.37 -18.68
C LEU A 295 9.47 -0.96 -19.91
N GLY A 296 10.61 -1.64 -20.14
CA GLY A 296 11.44 -1.42 -21.32
C GLY A 296 10.69 -1.71 -22.63
N PHE A 297 9.82 -2.72 -22.63
CA PHE A 297 8.95 -3.00 -23.75
C PHE A 297 8.00 -1.83 -24.05
N PHE A 298 7.30 -1.30 -23.06
CA PHE A 298 6.42 -0.13 -23.27
C PHE A 298 7.18 1.14 -23.64
N LEU A 299 8.40 1.32 -23.11
CA LEU A 299 9.27 2.43 -23.46
C LEU A 299 9.71 2.40 -24.94
N ILE A 300 9.98 1.23 -25.50
CA ILE A 300 10.57 1.07 -26.84
C ILE A 300 9.49 0.83 -27.91
N PHE A 301 8.52 -0.03 -27.60
CA PHE A 301 7.51 -0.52 -28.55
C PHE A 301 6.14 0.10 -28.33
N GLY A 302 5.92 0.78 -27.20
CA GLY A 302 4.72 1.56 -26.94
C GLY A 302 4.77 2.94 -27.61
N SER A 303 3.81 3.80 -27.22
CA SER A 303 3.71 5.18 -27.72
C SER A 303 4.71 6.10 -26.99
N THR A 304 6.01 5.93 -27.26
CA THR A 304 7.11 6.55 -26.53
C THR A 304 6.98 8.09 -26.42
N PHE A 305 6.72 8.78 -27.52
CA PHE A 305 6.61 10.25 -27.51
C PHE A 305 5.37 10.72 -26.77
N PHE A 306 4.25 10.00 -26.90
CA PHE A 306 3.05 10.28 -26.11
C PHE A 306 3.34 10.08 -24.62
N GLY A 307 3.98 8.97 -24.26
CA GLY A 307 4.39 8.65 -22.89
C GLY A 307 5.33 9.69 -22.27
N LEU A 308 6.31 10.20 -23.05
CA LEU A 308 7.18 11.30 -22.61
C LEU A 308 6.40 12.59 -22.33
N ASN A 309 5.50 12.98 -23.25
CA ASN A 309 4.64 14.15 -23.05
C ASN A 309 3.76 13.97 -21.81
N ALA A 310 3.12 12.81 -21.66
CA ALA A 310 2.28 12.47 -20.51
C ALA A 310 3.08 12.53 -19.20
N LEU A 311 4.32 12.03 -19.19
CA LEU A 311 5.20 12.07 -18.02
C LEU A 311 5.53 13.50 -17.60
N PHE A 312 6.08 14.30 -18.52
CA PHE A 312 6.54 15.66 -18.18
C PHE A 312 5.36 16.57 -17.82
N TYR A 313 4.33 16.64 -18.65
CA TYR A 313 3.16 17.48 -18.36
C TYR A 313 2.37 16.94 -17.18
N GLY A 314 2.22 15.62 -17.04
CA GLY A 314 1.53 15.00 -15.91
C GLY A 314 2.21 15.32 -14.57
N ILE A 315 3.54 15.29 -14.50
CA ILE A 315 4.29 15.70 -13.30
C ILE A 315 4.11 17.20 -13.03
N ILE A 316 4.25 18.05 -14.04
CA ILE A 316 4.10 19.50 -13.87
C ILE A 316 2.69 19.83 -13.39
N ASP A 317 1.66 19.32 -14.03
CA ASP A 317 0.26 19.57 -13.67
C ASP A 317 -0.06 19.04 -12.26
N TYR A 318 0.45 17.87 -11.91
CA TYR A 318 0.31 17.31 -10.57
C TYR A 318 0.94 18.21 -9.52
N VAL A 319 2.23 18.57 -9.68
CA VAL A 319 2.96 19.37 -8.69
C VAL A 319 2.35 20.76 -8.54
N MET A 320 1.99 21.41 -9.65
CA MET A 320 1.36 22.73 -9.63
C MET A 320 -0.04 22.72 -9.03
N SER A 321 -0.79 21.63 -9.21
CA SER A 321 -2.14 21.48 -8.68
C SER A 321 -2.17 20.91 -7.25
N LEU A 322 -1.09 20.29 -6.79
CA LEU A 322 -1.02 19.56 -5.52
C LEU A 322 -1.49 20.40 -4.32
N PRO A 323 -1.08 21.68 -4.14
CA PRO A 323 -1.55 22.49 -3.01
C PRO A 323 -3.08 22.64 -2.95
N LYS A 324 -3.76 22.62 -4.10
CA LYS A 324 -5.22 22.63 -4.17
C LYS A 324 -5.79 21.23 -3.97
N LEU A 325 -5.30 20.25 -4.72
CA LEU A 325 -5.85 18.90 -4.76
C LEU A 325 -5.78 18.17 -3.41
N MET A 326 -4.70 18.37 -2.64
CA MET A 326 -4.52 17.72 -1.34
C MET A 326 -5.52 18.18 -0.27
N PHE A 327 -6.20 19.32 -0.46
CA PHE A 327 -7.23 19.82 0.46
C PHE A 327 -8.62 19.85 -0.15
N GLN A 328 -8.76 19.46 -1.43
CA GLN A 328 -10.02 19.55 -2.13
C GLN A 328 -10.98 18.46 -1.66
N VAL A 329 -12.09 18.88 -1.07
CA VAL A 329 -13.20 18.02 -0.67
C VAL A 329 -14.42 18.40 -1.50
N PHE A 330 -14.96 17.44 -2.24
CA PHE A 330 -16.24 17.58 -2.91
C PHE A 330 -17.36 17.18 -1.94
N ARG A 331 -18.47 17.92 -1.96
CA ARG A 331 -19.65 17.65 -1.14
C ARG A 331 -20.91 17.74 -1.98
N ALA A 332 -21.77 16.75 -1.84
CA ALA A 332 -23.08 16.76 -2.44
C ALA A 332 -23.91 17.95 -1.94
N ASP A 333 -24.69 18.51 -2.82
CA ASP A 333 -25.62 19.61 -2.54
C ASP A 333 -27.04 19.12 -2.19
N GLY A 334 -27.24 17.80 -2.12
CA GLY A 334 -28.52 17.16 -1.88
C GLY A 334 -29.42 17.03 -3.12
N VAL A 335 -28.93 17.50 -4.28
CA VAL A 335 -29.64 17.35 -5.56
C VAL A 335 -29.09 16.12 -6.28
N ALA A 336 -29.96 15.18 -6.60
CA ALA A 336 -29.58 14.00 -7.36
C ALA A 336 -29.03 14.41 -8.74
N ASP A 337 -27.97 13.73 -9.17
CA ASP A 337 -27.31 13.97 -10.48
C ASP A 337 -26.67 15.35 -10.69
N SER A 338 -26.63 16.21 -9.68
CA SER A 338 -25.87 17.46 -9.75
C SER A 338 -24.36 17.21 -9.94
N ILE A 339 -23.65 18.21 -10.45
CA ILE A 339 -22.19 18.18 -10.57
C ILE A 339 -21.55 17.88 -9.21
N ALA A 340 -22.01 18.54 -8.15
CA ALA A 340 -21.48 18.38 -6.80
C ALA A 340 -21.65 16.95 -6.27
N THR A 341 -22.84 16.36 -6.45
CA THR A 341 -23.13 14.98 -6.06
C THR A 341 -22.30 13.96 -6.84
N LYS A 342 -22.13 14.16 -8.16
CA LYS A 342 -21.29 13.30 -9.01
C LYS A 342 -19.81 13.41 -8.64
N GLN A 343 -19.30 14.61 -8.33
CA GLN A 343 -17.92 14.80 -7.90
C GLN A 343 -17.65 14.17 -6.52
N GLU A 344 -18.59 14.28 -5.56
CA GLU A 344 -18.48 13.58 -4.27
C GLU A 344 -18.44 12.06 -4.46
N GLY A 345 -19.32 11.52 -5.30
CA GLY A 345 -19.35 10.09 -5.64
C GLY A 345 -18.02 9.62 -6.26
N TRP A 346 -17.49 10.39 -7.20
CA TRP A 346 -16.18 10.12 -7.80
C TRP A 346 -15.06 10.15 -6.74
N GLN A 347 -15.04 11.17 -5.87
CA GLN A 347 -14.02 11.29 -4.84
C GLN A 347 -14.08 10.14 -3.83
N GLY A 348 -15.27 9.67 -3.47
CA GLY A 348 -15.48 8.50 -2.62
C GLY A 348 -14.95 7.22 -3.26
N ALA A 349 -15.21 7.03 -4.56
CA ALA A 349 -14.79 5.85 -5.31
C ALA A 349 -13.28 5.82 -5.61
N TRP A 350 -12.63 6.97 -5.71
CA TRP A 350 -11.23 7.10 -6.11
C TRP A 350 -10.33 7.62 -4.99
N SER A 351 -10.34 8.92 -4.70
CA SER A 351 -9.37 9.49 -3.77
C SER A 351 -9.52 8.95 -2.35
N VAL A 352 -10.75 8.85 -1.81
CA VAL A 352 -10.96 8.33 -0.46
C VAL A 352 -10.63 6.84 -0.39
N PHE A 353 -11.00 6.09 -1.41
CA PHE A 353 -10.64 4.68 -1.54
C PHE A 353 -9.11 4.50 -1.52
N TYR A 354 -8.36 5.23 -2.36
CA TYR A 354 -6.90 5.15 -2.39
C TYR A 354 -6.28 5.54 -1.06
N TRP A 355 -6.73 6.62 -0.43
CA TRP A 355 -6.20 7.04 0.86
C TRP A 355 -6.45 6.00 1.94
N ALA A 356 -7.62 5.39 1.97
CA ALA A 356 -7.91 4.29 2.88
C ALA A 356 -7.02 3.07 2.60
N TRP A 357 -6.78 2.73 1.34
CA TRP A 357 -5.90 1.62 0.95
C TRP A 357 -4.46 1.87 1.39
N TRP A 358 -3.92 3.06 1.11
CA TRP A 358 -2.56 3.42 1.55
C TRP A 358 -2.42 3.40 3.07
N VAL A 359 -3.42 3.87 3.80
CA VAL A 359 -3.48 3.80 5.27
C VAL A 359 -3.50 2.35 5.75
N ALA A 360 -4.37 1.50 5.20
CA ALA A 360 -4.45 0.08 5.57
C ALA A 360 -3.13 -0.68 5.29
N PHE A 361 -2.44 -0.32 4.21
CA PHE A 361 -1.20 -0.94 3.79
C PHE A 361 0.05 -0.40 4.53
N ALA A 362 -0.09 0.75 5.21
CA ALA A 362 1.04 1.45 5.83
C ALA A 362 1.76 0.66 6.95
N PRO A 363 1.12 -0.17 7.80
CA PRO A 363 1.87 -0.98 8.76
C PRO A 363 2.82 -1.97 8.07
N PHE A 364 2.37 -2.57 6.97
CA PHE A 364 3.13 -3.53 6.18
C PHE A 364 4.32 -2.88 5.48
N VAL A 365 4.07 -1.88 4.63
CA VAL A 365 5.14 -1.21 3.87
C VAL A 365 6.03 -0.39 4.79
N GLY A 366 5.45 0.31 5.78
CA GLY A 366 6.21 1.10 6.75
C GLY A 366 7.22 0.29 7.55
N MET A 367 6.87 -0.93 7.97
CA MET A 367 7.81 -1.83 8.64
C MET A 367 8.96 -2.23 7.71
N PHE A 368 8.66 -2.55 6.45
CA PHE A 368 9.69 -2.84 5.45
C PHE A 368 10.63 -1.64 5.24
N LEU A 369 10.08 -0.45 5.03
CA LEU A 369 10.86 0.79 4.84
C LEU A 369 11.72 1.10 6.07
N ALA A 370 11.20 0.89 7.28
CA ALA A 370 11.96 1.07 8.52
C ALA A 370 13.19 0.16 8.55
N ARG A 371 13.00 -1.14 8.24
CA ARG A 371 14.08 -2.14 8.28
C ARG A 371 15.24 -1.84 7.36
N ILE A 372 14.96 -1.42 6.13
CA ILE A 372 16.02 -1.15 5.14
C ILE A 372 16.69 0.21 5.31
N SER A 373 16.22 1.05 6.25
CA SER A 373 16.65 2.45 6.35
C SER A 373 17.40 2.79 7.63
N LYS A 374 17.81 1.77 8.42
CA LYS A 374 18.65 1.99 9.61
C LYS A 374 19.93 2.75 9.21
N GLY A 375 20.31 3.77 9.99
CA GLY A 375 21.49 4.61 9.74
C GLY A 375 21.30 5.74 8.73
N ARG A 376 20.21 5.77 7.97
CA ARG A 376 19.86 6.87 7.05
C ARG A 376 19.38 8.10 7.82
N THR A 377 19.60 9.28 7.26
CA THR A 377 18.99 10.50 7.79
C THR A 377 17.50 10.57 7.46
N ILE A 378 16.74 11.34 8.24
CA ILE A 378 15.30 11.59 7.97
C ILE A 378 15.11 12.15 6.55
N ARG A 379 15.99 13.06 6.10
CA ARG A 379 15.92 13.63 4.74
C ARG A 379 16.11 12.58 3.66
N GLU A 380 17.15 11.75 3.76
CA GLU A 380 17.38 10.65 2.83
C GLU A 380 16.20 9.69 2.82
N PHE A 381 15.68 9.33 4.01
CA PHE A 381 14.54 8.45 4.13
C PHE A 381 13.29 9.01 3.43
N VAL A 382 12.94 10.28 3.68
CA VAL A 382 11.75 10.89 3.05
C VAL A 382 11.92 10.99 1.54
N LEU A 383 13.10 11.40 1.06
CA LEU A 383 13.37 11.45 -0.39
C LEU A 383 13.29 10.06 -1.02
N GLY A 384 13.91 9.06 -0.41
CA GLY A 384 13.87 7.68 -0.88
C GLY A 384 12.48 7.06 -0.84
N ALA A 385 11.77 7.20 0.28
CA ALA A 385 10.47 6.58 0.49
C ALA A 385 9.30 7.27 -0.23
N MET A 386 9.42 8.56 -0.56
CA MET A 386 8.34 9.30 -1.22
C MET A 386 8.64 9.59 -2.70
N VAL A 387 9.80 10.16 -3.01
CA VAL A 387 10.06 10.68 -4.36
C VAL A 387 10.39 9.55 -5.32
N THR A 388 11.25 8.62 -4.91
CA THR A 388 11.70 7.52 -5.78
C THR A 388 10.54 6.64 -6.26
N PRO A 389 9.67 6.11 -5.38
CA PRO A 389 8.56 5.28 -5.83
C PRO A 389 7.48 6.07 -6.55
N ALA A 390 7.24 7.35 -6.21
CA ALA A 390 6.30 8.19 -6.95
C ALA A 390 6.73 8.40 -8.40
N ILE A 391 8.02 8.72 -8.64
CA ILE A 391 8.55 8.84 -10.01
C ILE A 391 8.39 7.52 -10.77
N MET A 392 8.61 6.39 -10.12
CA MET A 392 8.41 5.09 -10.74
C MET A 392 6.97 4.88 -11.19
N CYS A 393 6.00 5.20 -10.33
CA CYS A 393 4.59 5.13 -10.70
C CYS A 393 4.30 6.05 -11.89
N PHE A 394 4.80 7.29 -11.87
CA PHE A 394 4.59 8.23 -12.97
C PHE A 394 5.14 7.71 -14.30
N VAL A 395 6.32 7.10 -14.29
CA VAL A 395 6.90 6.47 -15.48
C VAL A 395 6.00 5.34 -15.99
N TRP A 396 5.59 4.40 -15.12
CA TRP A 396 4.73 3.29 -15.51
C TRP A 396 3.39 3.75 -16.08
N PHE A 397 2.72 4.66 -15.39
CA PHE A 397 1.43 5.21 -15.82
C PHE A 397 1.53 5.94 -17.15
N SER A 398 2.62 6.70 -17.34
CA SER A 398 2.81 7.47 -18.56
C SER A 398 3.10 6.60 -19.77
N PHE A 399 3.91 5.56 -19.63
CA PHE A 399 4.28 4.72 -20.77
C PHE A 399 3.27 3.60 -21.03
N ALA A 400 2.82 2.86 -20.03
CA ALA A 400 1.82 1.82 -20.21
C ALA A 400 0.42 2.42 -20.45
N GLY A 401 -0.05 3.29 -19.55
CA GLY A 401 -1.36 3.95 -19.70
C GLY A 401 -1.40 4.89 -20.89
N GLY A 402 -0.28 5.59 -21.18
CA GLY A 402 -0.15 6.45 -22.35
C GLY A 402 -0.26 5.69 -23.67
N THR A 403 0.33 4.50 -23.74
CA THR A 403 0.18 3.62 -24.91
C THR A 403 -1.28 3.23 -25.12
N ALA A 404 -2.01 2.89 -24.05
CA ALA A 404 -3.43 2.53 -24.15
C ALA A 404 -4.29 3.70 -24.65
N ILE A 405 -4.04 4.91 -24.14
CA ILE A 405 -4.77 6.13 -24.55
C ILE A 405 -4.45 6.48 -26.01
N ASP A 406 -3.16 6.45 -26.40
CA ASP A 406 -2.73 6.80 -27.74
C ASP A 406 -3.26 5.83 -28.80
N LEU A 407 -3.24 4.52 -28.53
CA LEU A 407 -3.83 3.50 -29.41
C LEU A 407 -5.33 3.71 -29.63
N THR A 408 -6.03 4.26 -28.67
CA THR A 408 -7.47 4.57 -28.80
C THR A 408 -7.70 5.89 -29.54
N LEU A 409 -6.90 6.93 -29.27
CA LEU A 409 -7.05 8.23 -29.89
C LEU A 409 -6.55 8.30 -31.34
N ASN A 410 -5.38 7.76 -31.57
CA ASN A 410 -4.63 7.94 -32.81
C ASN A 410 -4.37 6.62 -33.56
N GLY A 411 -4.63 5.48 -32.92
CA GLY A 411 -4.52 4.15 -33.46
C GLY A 411 -5.85 3.58 -33.93
N ASP A 412 -5.93 2.28 -34.03
CA ASP A 412 -7.07 1.51 -34.51
C ASP A 412 -7.71 0.63 -33.40
N ALA A 413 -7.37 0.86 -32.14
CA ALA A 413 -7.89 0.07 -31.02
C ALA A 413 -9.41 0.28 -30.80
N GLY A 414 -9.97 1.42 -31.21
CA GLY A 414 -11.35 1.75 -30.93
C GLY A 414 -11.68 1.61 -29.45
N ASP A 415 -12.79 0.95 -29.14
CA ASP A 415 -13.20 0.68 -27.76
C ASP A 415 -12.59 -0.59 -27.13
N ALA A 416 -11.77 -1.35 -27.86
CA ALA A 416 -11.31 -2.66 -27.44
C ALA A 416 -10.56 -2.66 -26.08
N ILE A 417 -9.80 -1.60 -25.79
CA ILE A 417 -9.09 -1.45 -24.52
C ILE A 417 -10.03 -0.86 -23.45
N PHE A 418 -10.84 0.13 -23.81
CA PHE A 418 -11.71 0.85 -22.88
C PHE A 418 -12.87 0.00 -22.37
N SER A 419 -13.46 -0.83 -23.22
CA SER A 419 -14.57 -1.72 -22.86
C SER A 419 -14.14 -2.96 -22.07
N SER A 420 -12.84 -3.30 -22.04
CA SER A 420 -12.32 -4.41 -21.24
C SER A 420 -12.47 -4.13 -19.75
N SER A 421 -12.56 -5.21 -18.93
CA SER A 421 -12.49 -5.08 -17.48
C SER A 421 -11.13 -4.50 -17.04
N ASP A 422 -11.06 -3.89 -15.85
CA ASP A 422 -9.82 -3.25 -15.37
C ASP A 422 -8.63 -4.22 -15.32
N GLY A 423 -8.87 -5.47 -14.95
CA GLY A 423 -7.84 -6.51 -14.96
C GLY A 423 -7.42 -6.97 -16.36
N ASP A 424 -8.28 -6.78 -17.35
CA ASP A 424 -8.04 -7.24 -18.73
C ASP A 424 -7.39 -6.17 -19.64
N LYS A 425 -7.48 -4.88 -19.28
CA LYS A 425 -7.01 -3.76 -20.13
C LYS A 425 -5.56 -3.92 -20.62
N ILE A 426 -4.64 -4.37 -19.76
CA ILE A 426 -3.24 -4.57 -20.16
C ILE A 426 -3.09 -5.70 -21.17
N PHE A 427 -3.89 -6.77 -21.05
CA PHE A 427 -3.88 -7.89 -22.01
C PHE A 427 -4.49 -7.49 -23.33
N ALA A 428 -5.63 -6.81 -23.32
CA ALA A 428 -6.26 -6.27 -24.52
C ALA A 428 -5.29 -5.35 -25.29
N MET A 429 -4.57 -4.48 -24.56
CA MET A 429 -3.58 -3.56 -25.14
C MET A 429 -2.41 -4.33 -25.80
N VAL A 430 -1.79 -5.30 -25.13
CA VAL A 430 -0.65 -6.00 -25.72
C VAL A 430 -1.02 -6.91 -26.89
N VAL A 431 -2.23 -7.49 -26.87
CA VAL A 431 -2.75 -8.24 -28.01
C VAL A 431 -2.98 -7.32 -29.19
N HIS A 432 -3.55 -6.13 -28.97
CA HIS A 432 -3.74 -5.13 -30.02
C HIS A 432 -2.40 -4.64 -30.61
N MET A 433 -1.40 -4.38 -29.77
CA MET A 433 -0.07 -3.93 -30.20
C MET A 433 0.71 -4.97 -31.01
N LEU A 434 0.61 -6.25 -30.66
CA LEU A 434 1.51 -7.30 -31.14
C LEU A 434 0.83 -8.33 -32.05
N GLY A 435 -0.50 -8.26 -32.18
CA GLY A 435 -1.32 -9.30 -32.82
C GLY A 435 -1.46 -10.54 -31.94
N GLU A 436 -2.24 -11.51 -32.41
CA GLU A 436 -2.66 -12.69 -31.63
C GLU A 436 -1.50 -13.50 -31.04
N TYR A 437 -0.53 -13.88 -31.86
CA TYR A 437 0.55 -14.78 -31.45
C TYR A 437 1.51 -14.12 -30.43
N TRP A 438 2.07 -12.96 -30.76
CA TRP A 438 3.01 -12.28 -29.87
C TRP A 438 2.31 -11.62 -28.67
N GLY A 439 1.05 -11.22 -28.83
CA GLY A 439 0.19 -10.78 -27.74
C GLY A 439 -0.06 -11.91 -26.74
N TRP A 440 -0.31 -13.13 -27.21
CA TRP A 440 -0.40 -14.31 -26.35
C TRP A 440 0.90 -14.57 -25.58
N VAL A 441 2.06 -14.53 -26.26
CA VAL A 441 3.37 -14.72 -25.60
C VAL A 441 3.58 -13.67 -24.50
N MET A 442 3.27 -12.39 -24.79
CA MET A 442 3.37 -11.33 -23.81
C MET A 442 2.37 -11.50 -22.66
N SER A 443 1.17 -11.98 -22.94
CA SER A 443 0.17 -12.28 -21.92
C SER A 443 0.63 -13.38 -20.98
N VAL A 444 1.29 -14.43 -21.47
CA VAL A 444 1.93 -15.46 -20.63
C VAL A 444 2.97 -14.84 -19.70
N LEU A 445 3.83 -13.94 -20.20
CA LEU A 445 4.83 -13.25 -19.39
C LEU A 445 4.17 -12.39 -18.29
N ILE A 446 3.11 -11.65 -18.62
CA ILE A 446 2.37 -10.83 -17.66
C ILE A 446 1.70 -11.71 -16.60
N VAL A 447 1.10 -12.84 -16.97
CA VAL A 447 0.50 -13.81 -16.03
C VAL A 447 1.54 -14.36 -15.06
N VAL A 448 2.74 -14.72 -15.56
CA VAL A 448 3.85 -15.18 -14.70
C VAL A 448 4.30 -14.07 -13.75
N LEU A 449 4.44 -12.84 -14.24
CA LEU A 449 4.81 -11.68 -13.42
C LEU A 449 3.76 -11.39 -12.34
N LEU A 450 2.47 -11.44 -12.69
CA LEU A 450 1.37 -11.29 -11.74
C LEU A 450 1.41 -12.36 -10.66
N LEU A 451 1.56 -13.64 -11.05
CA LEU A 451 1.64 -14.74 -10.09
C LEU A 451 2.79 -14.53 -9.10
N THR A 452 3.97 -14.18 -9.60
CA THR A 452 5.14 -13.98 -8.74
C THR A 452 4.99 -12.76 -7.83
N TYR A 453 4.33 -11.68 -8.26
CA TYR A 453 3.96 -10.55 -7.41
C TYR A 453 2.94 -10.91 -6.33
N LEU A 454 1.89 -11.65 -6.70
CA LEU A 454 0.87 -12.11 -5.76
C LEU A 454 1.48 -12.98 -4.67
N VAL A 455 2.36 -13.88 -5.06
CA VAL A 455 3.08 -14.77 -4.13
C VAL A 455 3.97 -13.95 -3.17
N THR A 456 4.78 -13.02 -3.69
CA THR A 456 5.69 -12.22 -2.85
C THR A 456 4.96 -11.20 -1.97
N THR A 457 3.80 -10.71 -2.39
CA THR A 457 2.96 -9.86 -1.56
C THR A 457 2.35 -10.65 -0.40
N ALA A 458 1.81 -11.83 -0.68
CA ALA A 458 1.14 -12.63 0.34
C ALA A 458 2.13 -13.26 1.34
N ASP A 459 3.28 -13.79 0.88
CA ASP A 459 4.28 -14.38 1.79
C ASP A 459 4.90 -13.33 2.73
N SER A 460 5.21 -12.16 2.20
CA SER A 460 5.75 -11.05 2.98
C SER A 460 4.72 -10.53 3.99
N ALA A 461 3.44 -10.45 3.60
CA ALA A 461 2.37 -10.06 4.52
C ALA A 461 2.21 -11.05 5.68
N VAL A 462 2.24 -12.36 5.40
CA VAL A 462 2.19 -13.40 6.43
C VAL A 462 3.35 -13.25 7.41
N LEU A 463 4.57 -12.96 6.94
CA LEU A 463 5.72 -12.77 7.80
C LEU A 463 5.62 -11.48 8.64
N ILE A 464 5.23 -10.37 8.05
CA ILE A 464 5.07 -9.08 8.76
C ILE A 464 4.00 -9.17 9.84
N VAL A 465 2.86 -9.78 9.56
CA VAL A 465 1.80 -10.00 10.56
C VAL A 465 2.32 -10.85 11.73
N ASN A 466 3.11 -11.88 11.45
CA ASN A 466 3.75 -12.67 12.50
C ASN A 466 4.79 -11.86 13.29
N THR A 467 5.54 -10.97 12.66
CA THR A 467 6.49 -10.07 13.33
C THR A 467 5.76 -9.10 14.27
N ILE A 468 4.65 -8.50 13.85
CA ILE A 468 3.83 -7.64 14.71
C ILE A 468 3.31 -8.44 15.92
N ASN A 469 2.80 -9.65 15.70
CA ASN A 469 2.31 -10.54 16.75
C ASN A 469 3.44 -10.98 17.71
N ALA A 470 4.68 -11.04 17.24
CA ALA A 470 5.86 -11.40 18.02
C ALA A 470 6.59 -10.18 18.62
N ALA A 471 5.86 -9.08 18.87
CA ALA A 471 6.40 -7.87 19.48
C ALA A 471 7.62 -7.28 18.74
N GLY A 472 7.65 -7.41 17.42
CA GLY A 472 8.73 -6.90 16.56
C GLY A 472 9.92 -7.85 16.40
N ASP A 473 9.88 -9.05 16.98
CA ASP A 473 10.91 -10.06 16.75
C ASP A 473 10.84 -10.57 15.31
N GLU A 474 11.97 -10.52 14.60
CA GLU A 474 12.11 -10.91 13.20
C GLU A 474 12.67 -12.33 13.01
N GLY A 475 12.98 -13.00 14.11
CA GLY A 475 13.47 -14.38 14.09
C GLY A 475 12.48 -15.36 13.44
N PRO A 476 12.90 -16.59 13.15
CA PRO A 476 12.05 -17.62 12.55
C PRO A 476 10.80 -17.86 13.38
N LYS A 477 9.65 -17.92 12.73
CA LYS A 477 8.35 -18.16 13.37
C LYS A 477 7.94 -19.63 13.26
N ALA A 478 7.19 -20.10 14.27
CA ALA A 478 6.66 -21.46 14.25
C ALA A 478 5.71 -21.66 13.06
N ARG A 479 5.92 -22.74 12.31
CA ARG A 479 5.19 -23.07 11.09
C ARG A 479 3.66 -22.98 11.21
N PRO A 480 3.00 -23.42 12.32
CA PRO A 480 1.55 -23.32 12.47
C PRO A 480 1.01 -21.89 12.36
N HIS A 481 1.76 -20.89 12.80
CA HIS A 481 1.34 -19.47 12.67
C HIS A 481 1.45 -18.98 11.24
N ILE A 482 2.45 -19.45 10.47
CA ILE A 482 2.58 -19.15 9.04
C ILE A 482 1.41 -19.78 8.27
N TYR A 483 1.09 -21.05 8.52
CA TYR A 483 -0.07 -21.71 7.92
C TYR A 483 -1.38 -21.00 8.25
N PHE A 484 -1.59 -20.64 9.52
CA PHE A 484 -2.80 -19.93 9.93
C PHE A 484 -3.01 -18.65 9.13
N TRP A 485 -1.99 -17.79 9.07
CA TRP A 485 -2.12 -16.50 8.40
C TRP A 485 -2.19 -16.62 6.88
N GLY A 486 -1.52 -17.62 6.28
CA GLY A 486 -1.67 -17.92 4.86
C GLY A 486 -3.10 -18.33 4.52
N ILE A 487 -3.68 -19.26 5.28
CA ILE A 487 -5.07 -19.71 5.09
C ILE A 487 -6.06 -18.56 5.37
N ALA A 488 -5.87 -17.82 6.46
CA ALA A 488 -6.76 -16.74 6.84
C ALA A 488 -6.78 -15.62 5.80
N LEU A 489 -5.61 -15.21 5.27
CA LEU A 489 -5.52 -14.21 4.22
C LEU A 489 -6.23 -14.66 2.93
N GLY A 490 -5.96 -15.89 2.47
CA GLY A 490 -6.66 -16.45 1.32
C GLY A 490 -8.17 -16.54 1.52
N ALA A 491 -8.62 -16.92 2.72
CA ALA A 491 -10.02 -17.00 3.07
C ALA A 491 -10.71 -15.63 3.14
N VAL A 492 -10.01 -14.57 3.62
CA VAL A 492 -10.51 -13.18 3.55
C VAL A 492 -10.73 -12.76 2.11
N VAL A 493 -9.73 -12.98 1.23
CA VAL A 493 -9.85 -12.59 -0.19
C VAL A 493 -10.96 -13.38 -0.88
N ALA A 494 -10.95 -14.72 -0.79
CA ALA A 494 -11.96 -15.55 -1.43
C ALA A 494 -13.36 -15.26 -0.88
N GLY A 495 -13.49 -15.18 0.45
CA GLY A 495 -14.78 -14.95 1.10
C GLY A 495 -15.42 -13.62 0.69
N LEU A 496 -14.65 -12.54 0.66
CA LEU A 496 -15.16 -11.22 0.27
C LEU A 496 -15.43 -11.10 -1.23
N LEU A 497 -14.53 -11.67 -2.10
CA LEU A 497 -14.77 -11.69 -3.55
C LEU A 497 -16.04 -12.45 -3.90
N ILE A 498 -16.27 -13.61 -3.27
CA ILE A 498 -17.45 -14.43 -3.54
C ILE A 498 -18.71 -13.81 -2.93
N ALA A 499 -18.61 -13.21 -1.73
CA ALA A 499 -19.74 -12.57 -1.05
C ALA A 499 -20.30 -11.36 -1.81
N GLY A 500 -19.47 -10.66 -2.56
CA GLY A 500 -19.92 -9.54 -3.39
C GLY A 500 -20.68 -9.93 -4.65
N GLY A 501 -20.69 -11.22 -5.01
CA GLY A 501 -21.30 -11.72 -6.25
C GLY A 501 -20.58 -11.27 -7.53
N PRO A 502 -21.09 -11.65 -8.72
CA PRO A 502 -20.50 -11.27 -9.99
C PRO A 502 -20.39 -9.74 -10.11
N GLY A 503 -19.22 -9.24 -10.46
CA GLY A 503 -18.93 -7.79 -10.59
C GLY A 503 -18.87 -7.00 -9.28
N GLY A 504 -19.34 -7.55 -8.15
CA GLY A 504 -19.39 -6.87 -6.85
C GLY A 504 -18.30 -7.28 -5.85
N GLY A 505 -17.53 -8.31 -6.14
CA GLY A 505 -16.56 -8.89 -5.21
C GLY A 505 -15.47 -7.93 -4.77
N LEU A 506 -14.87 -7.19 -5.70
CA LEU A 506 -13.88 -6.16 -5.39
C LEU A 506 -14.45 -5.08 -4.47
N LYS A 507 -15.70 -4.66 -4.69
CA LYS A 507 -16.36 -3.66 -3.85
C LYS A 507 -16.53 -4.13 -2.41
N ALA A 508 -16.80 -5.42 -2.18
CA ALA A 508 -16.90 -5.97 -0.82
C ALA A 508 -15.55 -5.91 -0.09
N ILE A 509 -14.44 -6.24 -0.76
CA ILE A 509 -13.09 -6.09 -0.19
C ILE A 509 -12.77 -4.62 0.06
N GLN A 510 -13.04 -3.73 -0.90
CA GLN A 510 -12.82 -2.28 -0.75
C GLN A 510 -13.56 -1.74 0.49
N THR A 511 -14.82 -2.13 0.63
CA THR A 511 -15.65 -1.73 1.77
C THR A 511 -15.07 -2.20 3.10
N ALA A 512 -14.69 -3.47 3.21
CA ALA A 512 -14.07 -4.01 4.42
C ALA A 512 -12.73 -3.31 4.72
N MET A 513 -11.93 -3.04 3.69
CA MET A 513 -10.65 -2.36 3.81
C MET A 513 -10.81 -0.90 4.27
N VAL A 514 -11.74 -0.13 3.73
CA VAL A 514 -12.02 1.26 4.17
C VAL A 514 -12.41 1.29 5.65
N ILE A 515 -13.26 0.35 6.08
CA ILE A 515 -13.66 0.23 7.50
C ILE A 515 -12.44 -0.08 8.37
N GLY A 516 -11.62 -1.06 7.97
CA GLY A 516 -10.43 -1.48 8.73
C GLY A 516 -9.30 -0.44 8.74
N ALA A 517 -9.20 0.40 7.72
CA ALA A 517 -8.23 1.49 7.64
C ALA A 517 -8.53 2.61 8.64
N PHE A 518 -9.80 2.88 8.93
CA PHE A 518 -10.21 4.04 9.72
C PHE A 518 -9.56 4.07 11.13
N PRO A 519 -9.59 3.01 11.94
CA PRO A 519 -8.91 3.01 13.24
C PRO A 519 -7.39 3.22 13.10
N PHE A 520 -6.76 2.65 12.08
CA PHE A 520 -5.32 2.80 11.88
C PHE A 520 -4.96 4.22 11.42
N SER A 521 -5.84 4.91 10.71
CA SER A 521 -5.65 6.31 10.34
C SER A 521 -5.45 7.22 11.56
N ILE A 522 -6.16 6.94 12.65
CA ILE A 522 -6.01 7.65 13.92
C ILE A 522 -4.62 7.38 14.53
N VAL A 523 -4.18 6.12 14.47
CA VAL A 523 -2.82 5.74 14.91
C VAL A 523 -1.74 6.52 14.13
N MET A 524 -1.90 6.68 12.82
CA MET A 524 -0.95 7.41 11.98
C MET A 524 -0.93 8.92 12.30
N VAL A 525 -2.06 9.54 12.60
CA VAL A 525 -2.10 10.93 13.08
C VAL A 525 -1.36 11.07 14.42
N LEU A 526 -1.52 10.11 15.31
CA LEU A 526 -0.76 10.05 16.56
C LEU A 526 0.74 9.82 16.30
N GLN A 527 1.12 9.04 15.28
CA GLN A 527 2.53 8.89 14.88
C GLN A 527 3.13 10.23 14.40
N CYS A 528 2.39 11.04 13.65
CA CYS A 528 2.83 12.39 13.30
C CYS A 528 3.11 13.24 14.56
N ALA A 529 2.19 13.26 15.51
CA ALA A 529 2.36 14.00 16.76
C ALA A 529 3.54 13.46 17.60
N ALA A 530 3.72 12.14 17.63
CA ALA A 530 4.82 11.49 18.32
C ALA A 530 6.19 11.82 17.68
N LEU A 531 6.28 11.79 16.35
CA LEU A 531 7.48 12.18 15.60
C LEU A 531 7.86 13.65 15.89
N ILE A 532 6.92 14.55 15.74
CA ILE A 532 7.16 15.99 15.99
C ILE A 532 7.63 16.18 17.44
N LYS A 533 6.95 15.57 18.42
CA LYS A 533 7.31 15.67 19.83
C LYS A 533 8.68 15.05 20.13
N GLY A 534 8.96 13.87 19.57
CA GLY A 534 10.21 13.15 19.80
C GLY A 534 11.40 13.87 19.18
N ILE A 535 11.27 14.31 17.92
CA ILE A 535 12.32 15.04 17.20
C ILE A 535 12.57 16.42 17.84
N TRP A 536 11.50 17.14 18.21
CA TRP A 536 11.62 18.40 18.93
C TRP A 536 12.37 18.23 20.25
N HIS A 537 12.05 17.22 21.02
CA HIS A 537 12.75 16.91 22.27
C HIS A 537 14.23 16.64 22.03
N ASP A 538 14.58 15.84 21.01
CA ASP A 538 15.97 15.50 20.71
C ASP A 538 16.75 16.72 20.18
N THR A 539 16.12 17.59 19.40
CA THR A 539 16.74 18.84 18.94
C THR A 539 17.03 19.81 20.12
N GLN A 540 16.15 19.88 21.12
CA GLN A 540 16.38 20.69 22.33
C GLN A 540 17.53 20.14 23.18
N ARG A 541 17.64 18.82 23.31
CA ARG A 541 18.76 18.17 24.00
C ARG A 541 20.09 18.45 23.29
N SER A 542 20.11 18.30 21.96
CA SER A 542 21.30 18.60 21.14
C SER A 542 21.71 20.08 21.27
N ALA A 543 20.77 21.01 21.28
CA ALA A 543 21.04 22.43 21.48
C ALA A 543 21.60 22.75 22.89
N ALA A 544 21.28 21.92 23.88
CA ALA A 544 21.83 22.01 25.23
C ALA A 544 23.18 21.27 25.39
N GLY A 545 23.80 20.78 24.30
CA GLY A 545 25.07 20.05 24.31
C GLY A 545 24.95 18.58 24.77
N ILE A 546 23.73 18.07 24.90
CA ILE A 546 23.48 16.67 25.27
C ILE A 546 23.43 15.84 23.99
N GLN A 547 24.34 14.89 23.84
CA GLN A 547 24.36 13.97 22.69
C GLN A 547 23.31 12.88 22.88
N ASN A 548 22.20 12.98 22.15
CA ASN A 548 21.04 12.11 22.34
C ASN A 548 21.28 10.61 22.12
N SER A 549 22.36 10.25 21.42
CA SER A 549 22.67 8.85 21.11
C SER A 549 23.74 8.23 22.01
N THR A 550 24.65 9.03 22.60
CA THR A 550 25.74 8.53 23.45
C THR A 550 25.31 8.38 24.90
N ASP A 551 24.53 9.30 25.45
CA ASP A 551 23.97 9.14 26.80
C ASP A 551 22.93 8.00 26.89
N LEU A 552 22.44 7.54 25.77
CA LEU A 552 21.51 6.41 25.66
C LEU A 552 22.23 5.06 25.66
N VAL A 553 23.44 4.99 25.14
CA VAL A 553 24.26 3.76 25.13
C VAL A 553 24.96 3.54 26.48
N GLU A 554 25.40 4.60 27.15
CA GLU A 554 26.06 4.50 28.47
C GLU A 554 25.15 4.00 29.59
N VAL A 555 23.83 4.26 29.50
CA VAL A 555 22.83 3.76 30.46
C VAL A 555 22.51 2.26 30.28
N ALA A 556 22.83 1.70 29.11
CA ALA A 556 22.56 0.29 28.80
C ALA A 556 23.71 -0.66 29.23
N ILE A 557 24.86 -0.14 29.68
CA ILE A 557 25.94 -0.96 30.22
C ILE A 557 25.67 -1.14 31.72
N PRO A 558 25.32 -2.33 32.22
CA PRO A 558 25.30 -2.58 33.66
C PRO A 558 26.70 -2.33 34.16
N VAL A 559 26.86 -1.40 35.08
CA VAL A 559 28.08 -1.33 35.88
C VAL A 559 28.08 -2.61 36.71
N GLU A 560 29.05 -3.52 36.46
CA GLU A 560 29.31 -4.72 37.26
C GLU A 560 29.54 -4.41 38.74
#